data_a0011cb67823ef6eed2b10eaef7a68f8
#
_entry.id   a0011cb67823ef6eed2b10eaef7a68f8
#
_cell.length_a   1.000
_cell.length_b   1.000
_cell.length_c   1.000
_cell.angle_alpha   90.00
_cell.angle_beta   90.00
_cell.angle_gamma   90.00
#
_symmetry.space_group_name_H-M   'P 1'
#
loop_
_entity.id
_entity.type
_entity.pdbx_description
1 polymer ?
#
loop_
_entity_poly.entity_id
_entity_poly.type
_entity_poly.pdbx_seq_one_letter_code
_entity_poly.pdbx_strand_id
1 'polypeptide(L)'
;ARINSITVVVDNDSWNSTIGDKIRNLYADEYEGLPQIEERFTLKQMPYEAFSGFSRSSRNIIFINKKSNPEFFFEVDKYARPQIYLEIKGNSIKSILEQIDKSKKEAINKFTNGEIEESKRRILKSPLKDTKAMDDFLINMKMPSAYSLYKQDKNFIWYQKQIQKGHSNIIVTKLPSQKNIFDYNIQSLIKLRDSIGKSFLPGRNPESFMISEKEYLPYQKKVNYYGIKMLETRGTWEVKGDFMGGPFLNYLVEDKLNDRVLFIEGFVFAPSKRKRDNIIELEAIIKLSLIHISEPTRLQQ
;
A
#
# COMPACT_ATOMS: atom_id res chain seq x y z
N ALA A 1 4.10 17.24 -1.29
CA ALA A 1 3.45 16.65 -2.48
C ALA A 1 2.46 15.57 -2.07
N ARG A 2 1.39 15.36 -2.86
CA ARG A 2 0.43 14.27 -2.67
C ARG A 2 1.14 12.91 -2.82
N ILE A 3 0.67 11.92 -2.07
CA ILE A 3 1.07 10.51 -2.26
C ILE A 3 0.46 9.99 -3.58
N ASN A 4 1.16 9.06 -4.22
CA ASN A 4 0.74 8.39 -5.46
C ASN A 4 0.41 9.36 -6.61
N SER A 5 1.26 10.35 -6.79
CA SER A 5 1.16 11.30 -7.90
C SER A 5 2.39 11.22 -8.76
N ILE A 6 2.19 11.14 -10.08
CA ILE A 6 3.26 11.19 -11.10
C ILE A 6 3.06 12.44 -11.94
N THR A 7 4.12 13.23 -12.11
CA THR A 7 4.16 14.32 -13.08
C THR A 7 4.70 13.78 -14.40
N VAL A 8 3.90 13.88 -15.46
CA VAL A 8 4.28 13.46 -16.82
C VAL A 8 4.64 14.70 -17.62
N VAL A 9 5.93 14.85 -17.90
CA VAL A 9 6.46 15.99 -18.68
C VAL A 9 6.44 15.61 -20.15
N VAL A 10 5.53 16.21 -20.89
CA VAL A 10 5.29 15.92 -22.31
C VAL A 10 4.43 17.05 -22.89
N ASP A 11 4.63 17.37 -24.16
CA ASP A 11 3.81 18.37 -24.87
C ASP A 11 2.33 17.94 -24.99
N ASN A 12 1.44 18.89 -25.20
CA ASN A 12 -0.01 18.66 -25.23
C ASN A 12 -0.44 17.72 -26.36
N ASP A 13 0.19 17.81 -27.52
CA ASP A 13 -0.17 16.96 -28.67
C ASP A 13 0.16 15.49 -28.39
N SER A 14 1.33 15.23 -27.83
CA SER A 14 1.73 13.88 -27.42
C SER A 14 0.87 13.35 -26.27
N TRP A 15 0.49 14.23 -25.32
CA TRP A 15 -0.43 13.83 -24.23
C TRP A 15 -1.83 13.44 -24.73
N ASN A 16 -2.31 14.11 -25.78
CA ASN A 16 -3.61 13.84 -26.41
C ASN A 16 -3.52 12.79 -27.53
N SER A 17 -2.40 12.08 -27.62
CA SER A 17 -2.17 11.02 -28.62
C SER A 17 -2.02 9.64 -27.97
N THR A 18 -1.66 8.64 -28.78
CA THR A 18 -1.37 7.27 -28.34
C THR A 18 -0.28 7.18 -27.23
N ILE A 19 0.63 8.16 -27.15
CA ILE A 19 1.62 8.22 -26.07
C ILE A 19 0.94 8.48 -24.74
N GLY A 20 0.08 9.49 -24.66
CA GLY A 20 -0.66 9.81 -23.45
C GLY A 20 -1.65 8.71 -23.06
N ASP A 21 -2.33 8.10 -24.04
CA ASP A 21 -3.23 6.94 -23.81
C ASP A 21 -2.44 5.77 -23.19
N LYS A 22 -1.28 5.47 -23.74
CA LYS A 22 -0.41 4.40 -23.21
C LYS A 22 0.01 4.66 -21.78
N ILE A 23 0.42 5.89 -21.47
CA ILE A 23 0.82 6.29 -20.11
C ILE A 23 -0.36 6.17 -19.15
N ARG A 24 -1.55 6.66 -19.52
CA ARG A 24 -2.77 6.54 -18.71
C ARG A 24 -3.12 5.09 -18.43
N ASN A 25 -3.16 4.26 -19.46
CA ASN A 25 -3.51 2.86 -19.34
C ASN A 25 -2.54 2.04 -18.47
N LEU A 26 -1.26 2.45 -18.38
CA LEU A 26 -0.26 1.73 -17.58
C LEU A 26 -0.14 2.25 -16.15
N TYR A 27 -0.16 3.55 -15.95
CA TYR A 27 0.15 4.15 -14.65
C TYR A 27 -1.10 4.61 -13.89
N ALA A 28 -2.20 4.94 -14.59
CA ALA A 28 -3.50 5.18 -13.99
C ALA A 28 -4.43 3.95 -14.05
N ASP A 29 -3.88 2.76 -14.27
CA ASP A 29 -4.57 1.50 -14.17
C ASP A 29 -5.14 1.28 -12.75
N GLU A 30 -6.07 0.36 -12.61
CA GLU A 30 -6.76 0.07 -11.36
C GLU A 30 -5.78 -0.33 -10.24
N TYR A 31 -6.02 0.22 -9.04
CA TYR A 31 -5.36 -0.22 -7.82
C TYR A 31 -6.12 -1.43 -7.25
N GLU A 32 -5.46 -2.59 -7.23
CA GLU A 32 -6.05 -3.88 -6.86
C GLU A 32 -6.62 -3.91 -5.41
N GLY A 33 -7.78 -4.55 -5.23
CA GLY A 33 -8.36 -4.82 -3.92
C GLY A 33 -9.18 -3.67 -3.32
N LEU A 34 -9.61 -2.71 -4.14
CA LEU A 34 -10.53 -1.65 -3.72
C LEU A 34 -11.97 -1.96 -4.20
N PRO A 35 -13.00 -1.60 -3.41
CA PRO A 35 -14.40 -1.82 -3.78
C PRO A 35 -14.90 -0.88 -4.90
N GLN A 36 -14.13 0.13 -5.24
CA GLN A 36 -14.40 1.06 -6.32
C GLN A 36 -13.12 1.24 -7.13
N ILE A 37 -13.24 1.42 -8.44
CA ILE A 37 -12.10 1.67 -9.32
C ILE A 37 -11.42 2.98 -8.91
N GLU A 38 -10.18 2.87 -8.46
CA GLU A 38 -9.30 4.01 -8.18
C GLU A 38 -7.98 3.83 -8.93
N GLU A 39 -7.49 4.91 -9.53
CA GLU A 39 -6.23 4.87 -10.29
C GLU A 39 -5.05 4.50 -9.38
N ARG A 40 -4.13 3.68 -9.87
CA ARG A 40 -2.86 3.35 -9.18
C ARG A 40 -2.06 4.60 -8.86
N PHE A 41 -1.88 5.48 -9.85
CA PHE A 41 -1.26 6.79 -9.68
C PHE A 41 -2.15 7.88 -10.25
N THR A 42 -2.20 9.01 -9.56
CA THR A 42 -2.81 10.23 -10.11
C THR A 42 -1.80 10.90 -11.03
N LEU A 43 -2.12 10.95 -12.32
CA LEU A 43 -1.25 11.56 -13.33
C LEU A 43 -1.52 13.07 -13.43
N LYS A 44 -0.44 13.83 -13.59
CA LYS A 44 -0.46 15.27 -13.87
C LYS A 44 0.42 15.54 -15.08
N GLN A 45 -0.21 15.87 -16.19
CA GLN A 45 0.55 16.29 -17.37
C GLN A 45 1.11 17.70 -17.15
N MET A 46 2.31 17.93 -17.70
CA MET A 46 2.99 19.21 -17.67
C MET A 46 3.75 19.41 -18.98
N PRO A 47 3.52 20.48 -19.73
CA PRO A 47 4.33 20.79 -20.91
C PRO A 47 5.75 21.18 -20.52
N TYR A 48 6.69 21.05 -21.47
CA TYR A 48 8.13 21.27 -21.21
C TYR A 48 8.43 22.68 -20.68
N GLU A 49 7.74 23.68 -21.18
CA GLU A 49 7.92 25.09 -20.82
C GLU A 49 7.56 25.37 -19.36
N ALA A 50 6.58 24.60 -18.82
CA ALA A 50 6.16 24.72 -17.43
C ALA A 50 7.07 23.88 -16.46
N PHE A 51 7.92 23.01 -17.00
CA PHE A 51 8.78 22.16 -16.19
C PHE A 51 10.06 22.91 -15.78
N SER A 52 9.91 23.85 -14.85
CA SER A 52 10.99 24.70 -14.33
C SER A 52 10.81 25.00 -12.84
N GLY A 53 11.85 25.42 -12.15
CA GLY A 53 11.78 25.84 -10.75
C GLY A 53 11.10 24.81 -9.84
N PHE A 54 10.07 25.24 -9.10
CA PHE A 54 9.36 24.40 -8.14
C PHE A 54 8.65 23.20 -8.76
N SER A 55 8.25 23.28 -10.03
CA SER A 55 7.57 22.16 -10.70
C SER A 55 8.44 20.89 -10.80
N ARG A 56 9.77 21.06 -10.80
CA ARG A 56 10.76 19.96 -10.77
C ARG A 56 10.83 19.21 -9.43
N SER A 57 10.19 19.72 -8.37
CA SER A 57 10.21 19.09 -7.03
C SER A 57 9.21 17.96 -6.85
N SER A 58 8.48 17.53 -7.89
CA SER A 58 7.62 16.35 -7.86
C SER A 58 8.43 15.09 -7.55
N ARG A 59 7.90 14.22 -6.65
CA ARG A 59 8.63 12.99 -6.26
C ARG A 59 8.77 11.99 -7.38
N ASN A 60 7.73 11.82 -8.18
CA ASN A 60 7.75 10.89 -9.30
C ASN A 60 7.56 11.68 -10.59
N ILE A 61 8.47 11.53 -11.52
CA ILE A 61 8.47 12.22 -12.80
C ILE A 61 8.68 11.20 -13.91
N ILE A 62 7.85 11.28 -14.95
CA ILE A 62 8.09 10.65 -16.25
C ILE A 62 8.34 11.77 -17.24
N PHE A 63 9.51 11.80 -17.86
CA PHE A 63 9.89 12.79 -18.86
C PHE A 63 10.00 12.11 -20.22
N ILE A 64 9.21 12.57 -21.19
CA ILE A 64 9.23 12.05 -22.57
C ILE A 64 10.16 12.94 -23.42
N ASN A 65 11.20 12.37 -23.98
CA ASN A 65 12.15 13.07 -24.85
C ASN A 65 12.03 12.55 -26.29
N LYS A 66 11.47 13.37 -27.19
CA LYS A 66 11.12 12.99 -28.57
C LYS A 66 12.26 13.14 -29.59
N LYS A 67 13.42 13.64 -29.22
CA LYS A 67 14.49 14.00 -30.17
C LYS A 67 15.79 13.21 -29.93
N SER A 68 15.70 12.02 -29.35
CA SER A 68 16.89 11.25 -28.96
C SER A 68 16.79 9.81 -29.43
N ASN A 69 17.90 9.09 -29.46
CA ASN A 69 17.92 7.67 -29.71
C ASN A 69 17.04 6.92 -28.67
N PRO A 70 16.36 5.84 -29.09
CA PRO A 70 15.46 5.10 -28.22
C PRO A 70 16.17 4.47 -27.02
N GLU A 71 15.88 4.95 -25.82
CA GLU A 71 16.35 4.41 -24.53
C GLU A 71 15.45 4.86 -23.39
N PHE A 72 15.56 4.23 -22.23
CA PHE A 72 15.03 4.75 -21.00
C PHE A 72 16.04 4.59 -19.86
N PHE A 73 15.98 5.47 -18.88
CA PHE A 73 16.80 5.36 -17.67
C PHE A 73 16.13 6.04 -16.48
N PHE A 74 16.55 5.62 -15.30
CA PHE A 74 16.11 6.20 -14.03
C PHE A 74 17.24 7.03 -13.41
N GLU A 75 16.87 8.18 -12.85
CA GLU A 75 17.71 8.96 -11.93
C GLU A 75 16.98 9.11 -10.60
N VAL A 76 17.75 9.04 -9.51
CA VAL A 76 17.25 9.28 -8.15
C VAL A 76 17.73 10.67 -7.71
N ASP A 77 16.83 11.44 -7.09
CA ASP A 77 17.15 12.73 -6.49
C ASP A 77 17.73 13.77 -7.47
N LYS A 78 17.30 13.76 -8.73
CA LYS A 78 17.81 14.64 -9.81
C LYS A 78 17.60 16.13 -9.51
N TYR A 79 16.40 16.52 -9.05
CA TYR A 79 16.03 17.92 -8.79
C TYR A 79 15.54 18.15 -7.37
N ALA A 80 15.13 17.10 -6.67
CA ALA A 80 14.58 17.15 -5.32
C ALA A 80 14.83 15.83 -4.61
N ARG A 81 14.70 15.82 -3.28
CA ARG A 81 14.88 14.61 -2.46
C ARG A 81 13.70 14.40 -1.50
N PRO A 82 13.05 13.22 -1.50
CA PRO A 82 13.27 12.07 -2.41
C PRO A 82 12.62 12.31 -3.79
N GLN A 83 13.25 11.77 -4.84
CA GLN A 83 12.72 11.85 -6.19
C GLN A 83 13.09 10.62 -7.02
N ILE A 84 12.15 10.13 -7.82
CA ILE A 84 12.37 9.14 -8.88
C ILE A 84 12.03 9.81 -10.21
N TYR A 85 13.01 9.92 -11.06
CA TYR A 85 12.91 10.51 -12.38
C TYR A 85 13.14 9.42 -13.43
N LEU A 86 12.15 9.19 -14.28
CA LEU A 86 12.23 8.31 -15.44
C LEU A 86 12.26 9.14 -16.70
N GLU A 87 13.35 9.07 -17.47
CA GLU A 87 13.39 9.62 -18.81
C GLU A 87 13.18 8.53 -19.85
N ILE A 88 12.24 8.76 -20.76
CA ILE A 88 11.90 7.89 -21.88
C ILE A 88 12.21 8.66 -23.17
N LYS A 89 13.16 8.15 -23.96
CA LYS A 89 13.64 8.76 -25.18
C LYS A 89 13.18 8.00 -26.40
N GLY A 90 13.00 8.72 -27.49
CA GLY A 90 12.72 8.13 -28.80
C GLY A 90 12.67 9.18 -29.92
N ASN A 91 12.90 8.78 -31.14
CA ASN A 91 12.86 9.64 -32.32
C ASN A 91 11.56 9.47 -33.14
N SER A 92 10.66 8.61 -32.70
CA SER A 92 9.34 8.35 -33.29
C SER A 92 8.33 7.95 -32.22
N ILE A 93 7.04 8.08 -32.52
CA ILE A 93 5.96 7.61 -31.63
C ILE A 93 6.16 6.13 -31.32
N LYS A 94 6.41 5.30 -32.34
CA LYS A 94 6.64 3.86 -32.18
C LYS A 94 7.77 3.56 -31.20
N SER A 95 8.93 4.20 -31.37
CA SER A 95 10.08 3.97 -30.47
C SER A 95 9.81 4.41 -29.02
N ILE A 96 9.08 5.51 -28.80
CA ILE A 96 8.66 5.94 -27.46
C ILE A 96 7.73 4.91 -26.83
N LEU A 97 6.72 4.43 -27.54
CA LEU A 97 5.79 3.41 -27.04
C LEU A 97 6.52 2.12 -26.66
N GLU A 98 7.50 1.68 -27.44
CA GLU A 98 8.34 0.52 -27.12
C GLU A 98 9.15 0.73 -25.84
N GLN A 99 9.73 1.92 -25.62
CA GLN A 99 10.47 2.22 -24.39
C GLN A 99 9.55 2.32 -23.16
N ILE A 100 8.33 2.84 -23.32
CA ILE A 100 7.30 2.81 -22.26
C ILE A 100 7.00 1.35 -21.86
N ASP A 101 6.81 0.45 -22.84
CA ASP A 101 6.54 -0.96 -22.54
C ASP A 101 7.71 -1.66 -21.86
N LYS A 102 8.93 -1.40 -22.31
CA LYS A 102 10.14 -1.99 -21.70
C LYS A 102 10.34 -1.52 -20.26
N SER A 103 10.08 -0.25 -19.96
CA SER A 103 10.30 0.35 -18.64
C SER A 103 9.17 0.08 -17.65
N LYS A 104 7.95 -0.28 -18.09
CA LYS A 104 6.72 -0.27 -17.29
C LYS A 104 6.82 -1.02 -15.96
N LYS A 105 7.33 -2.25 -15.96
CA LYS A 105 7.40 -3.10 -14.76
C LYS A 105 8.33 -2.49 -13.70
N GLU A 106 9.50 -2.04 -14.15
CA GLU A 106 10.49 -1.40 -13.27
C GLU A 106 9.96 -0.05 -12.75
N ALA A 107 9.34 0.74 -13.61
CA ALA A 107 8.78 2.04 -13.28
C ALA A 107 7.67 1.93 -12.21
N ILE A 108 6.69 1.04 -12.42
CA ILE A 108 5.60 0.81 -11.47
C ILE A 108 6.18 0.39 -10.11
N ASN A 109 7.13 -0.54 -10.10
CA ASN A 109 7.77 -1.00 -8.86
C ASN A 109 8.53 0.11 -8.14
N LYS A 110 9.34 0.89 -8.87
CA LYS A 110 10.10 1.99 -8.27
C LYS A 110 9.18 3.08 -7.71
N PHE A 111 8.18 3.52 -8.46
CA PHE A 111 7.23 4.53 -8.01
C PHE A 111 6.41 4.04 -6.81
N THR A 112 5.88 2.81 -6.85
CA THR A 112 5.12 2.23 -5.72
C THR A 112 5.99 2.14 -4.46
N ASN A 113 7.20 1.59 -4.57
CA ASN A 113 8.12 1.50 -3.43
C ASN A 113 8.52 2.89 -2.91
N GLY A 114 8.78 3.85 -3.79
CA GLY A 114 9.09 5.22 -3.43
C GLY A 114 7.96 5.89 -2.62
N GLU A 115 6.69 5.63 -2.96
CA GLU A 115 5.53 6.16 -2.23
C GLU A 115 5.33 5.46 -0.86
N ILE A 116 5.62 4.16 -0.78
CA ILE A 116 5.63 3.43 0.50
C ILE A 116 6.74 3.97 1.41
N GLU A 117 7.94 4.17 0.90
CA GLU A 117 9.06 4.74 1.69
C GLU A 117 8.76 6.18 2.13
N GLU A 118 8.14 6.99 1.29
CA GLU A 118 7.69 8.33 1.69
C GLU A 118 6.62 8.26 2.78
N SER A 119 5.69 7.30 2.70
CA SER A 119 4.67 7.10 3.74
C SER A 119 5.32 6.69 5.06
N LYS A 120 6.29 5.78 5.06
CA LYS A 120 7.07 5.41 6.25
C LYS A 120 7.82 6.61 6.84
N ARG A 121 8.46 7.42 5.99
CA ARG A 121 9.16 8.65 6.42
C ARG A 121 8.21 9.62 7.12
N ARG A 122 6.96 9.75 6.64
CA ARG A 122 5.93 10.59 7.27
C ARG A 122 5.49 10.02 8.62
N ILE A 123 5.29 8.72 8.71
CA ILE A 123 4.94 8.03 9.97
C ILE A 123 6.01 8.31 11.04
N LEU A 124 7.27 8.16 10.69
CA LEU A 124 8.40 8.36 11.61
C LEU A 124 8.59 9.81 12.07
N LYS A 125 7.97 10.80 11.42
CA LYS A 125 7.99 12.20 11.90
C LYS A 125 7.14 12.44 13.12
N SER A 126 6.05 11.70 13.28
CA SER A 126 5.13 11.81 14.42
C SER A 126 4.53 10.44 14.75
N PRO A 127 5.33 9.50 15.26
CA PRO A 127 4.87 8.17 15.60
C PRO A 127 4.01 8.19 16.87
N LEU A 128 3.13 7.20 17.00
CA LEU A 128 2.40 6.92 18.23
C LEU A 128 3.38 6.65 19.36
N LYS A 129 3.16 7.30 20.52
CA LYS A 129 4.04 7.21 21.70
C LYS A 129 3.62 6.10 22.66
N ASP A 130 2.31 5.87 22.81
CA ASP A 130 1.79 4.79 23.67
C ASP A 130 1.88 3.45 22.92
N THR A 131 2.88 2.67 23.29
CA THR A 131 3.17 1.35 22.70
C THR A 131 2.84 0.18 23.64
N LYS A 132 2.30 0.43 24.82
CA LYS A 132 2.11 -0.59 25.85
C LYS A 132 1.41 -1.85 25.33
N ALA A 133 0.30 -1.71 24.63
CA ALA A 133 -0.42 -2.87 24.08
C ALA A 133 0.41 -3.65 23.02
N MET A 134 1.27 -2.96 22.28
CA MET A 134 2.18 -3.60 21.33
C MET A 134 3.32 -4.32 22.04
N ASP A 135 3.87 -3.71 23.12
CA ASP A 135 4.93 -4.30 23.93
C ASP A 135 4.43 -5.58 24.62
N ASP A 136 3.19 -5.58 25.17
CA ASP A 136 2.51 -6.76 25.72
C ASP A 136 2.31 -7.87 24.64
N PHE A 137 2.22 -7.46 23.40
CA PHE A 137 2.13 -8.35 22.24
C PHE A 137 3.49 -8.81 21.70
N LEU A 138 4.60 -8.28 22.22
CA LEU A 138 5.95 -8.50 21.72
C LEU A 138 6.06 -8.16 20.22
N ILE A 139 5.51 -7.01 19.83
CA ILE A 139 5.62 -6.46 18.49
C ILE A 139 6.07 -5.00 18.55
N ASN A 140 6.91 -4.59 17.63
CA ASN A 140 7.34 -3.20 17.50
C ASN A 140 6.71 -2.58 16.27
N MET A 141 5.48 -2.07 16.42
CA MET A 141 4.73 -1.45 15.32
C MET A 141 4.84 0.07 15.40
N LYS A 142 5.26 0.69 14.30
CA LYS A 142 5.29 2.15 14.15
C LYS A 142 4.10 2.61 13.31
N MET A 143 3.25 3.45 13.89
CA MET A 143 2.10 4.06 13.22
C MET A 143 1.99 5.54 13.56
N PRO A 144 1.26 6.35 12.76
CA PRO A 144 1.02 7.76 13.06
C PRO A 144 0.41 7.98 14.45
N SER A 145 0.75 9.10 15.10
CA SER A 145 0.20 9.51 16.40
C SER A 145 -1.33 9.70 16.43
N ALA A 146 -1.96 9.78 15.25
CA ALA A 146 -3.42 9.86 15.11
C ALA A 146 -4.14 8.52 15.35
N TYR A 147 -3.43 7.40 15.44
CA TYR A 147 -4.00 6.12 15.85
C TYR A 147 -4.10 6.06 17.37
N SER A 148 -5.13 5.39 17.86
CA SER A 148 -5.32 5.07 19.27
C SER A 148 -5.73 3.61 19.43
N LEU A 149 -5.41 3.02 20.58
CA LEU A 149 -5.88 1.68 20.93
C LEU A 149 -7.41 1.71 21.05
N TYR A 150 -8.09 0.88 20.28
CA TYR A 150 -9.55 0.74 20.28
C TYR A 150 -10.00 -0.45 21.14
N LYS A 151 -9.29 -1.59 21.01
CA LYS A 151 -9.59 -2.82 21.75
C LYS A 151 -8.32 -3.63 21.95
N GLN A 152 -8.21 -4.30 23.09
CA GLN A 152 -7.15 -5.26 23.42
C GLN A 152 -7.76 -6.49 24.07
N ASP A 153 -7.24 -7.67 23.68
CA ASP A 153 -7.54 -8.95 24.28
C ASP A 153 -6.24 -9.78 24.35
N LYS A 154 -6.25 -10.95 24.99
CA LYS A 154 -5.06 -11.82 25.14
C LYS A 154 -4.34 -12.10 23.82
N ASN A 155 -5.08 -12.31 22.74
CA ASN A 155 -4.52 -12.67 21.42
C ASN A 155 -4.90 -11.69 20.31
N PHE A 156 -5.43 -10.50 20.66
CA PHE A 156 -5.94 -9.54 19.70
C PHE A 156 -5.71 -8.11 20.15
N ILE A 157 -5.23 -7.26 19.26
CA ILE A 157 -5.18 -5.80 19.43
C ILE A 157 -5.76 -5.10 18.21
N TRP A 158 -6.42 -3.99 18.46
CA TRP A 158 -7.04 -3.16 17.43
C TRP A 158 -6.72 -1.69 17.65
N TYR A 159 -6.05 -1.07 16.69
CA TYR A 159 -5.83 0.38 16.64
C TYR A 159 -6.72 1.01 15.57
N GLN A 160 -7.22 2.19 15.87
CA GLN A 160 -8.10 2.94 14.98
C GLN A 160 -7.64 4.39 14.85
N LYS A 161 -7.79 4.96 13.65
CA LYS A 161 -7.62 6.37 13.32
C LYS A 161 -8.88 6.90 12.66
N GLN A 162 -9.41 8.03 13.15
CA GLN A 162 -10.49 8.74 12.48
C GLN A 162 -9.97 9.39 11.21
N ILE A 163 -10.70 9.24 10.13
CA ILE A 163 -10.46 9.88 8.83
C ILE A 163 -11.72 10.59 8.35
N GLN A 164 -11.61 11.35 7.26
CA GLN A 164 -12.77 12.03 6.71
C GLN A 164 -13.88 11.03 6.32
N LYS A 165 -15.02 11.10 6.99
CA LYS A 165 -16.20 10.22 6.82
C LYS A 165 -15.92 8.73 7.10
N GLY A 166 -15.13 8.42 8.12
CA GLY A 166 -14.90 7.04 8.50
C GLY A 166 -13.65 6.83 9.34
N HIS A 167 -13.09 5.64 9.25
CA HIS A 167 -11.93 5.27 10.03
C HIS A 167 -11.01 4.30 9.29
N SER A 168 -9.73 4.39 9.59
CA SER A 168 -8.68 3.47 9.18
C SER A 168 -8.27 2.62 10.39
N ASN A 169 -8.08 1.33 10.20
CA ASN A 169 -7.93 0.36 11.27
C ASN A 169 -6.74 -0.55 11.03
N ILE A 170 -6.10 -0.96 12.11
CA ILE A 170 -5.09 -2.02 12.13
C ILE A 170 -5.42 -2.99 13.23
N ILE A 171 -5.49 -4.27 12.90
CA ILE A 171 -5.62 -5.35 13.86
C ILE A 171 -4.43 -6.27 13.78
N VAL A 172 -4.05 -6.84 14.91
CA VAL A 172 -3.07 -7.92 14.99
C VAL A 172 -3.64 -9.04 15.83
N THR A 173 -3.57 -10.26 15.30
CA THR A 173 -4.02 -11.47 16.00
C THR A 173 -2.87 -12.46 16.09
N LYS A 174 -2.63 -13.01 17.29
CA LYS A 174 -1.70 -14.11 17.51
C LYS A 174 -2.38 -15.42 17.14
N LEU A 175 -1.73 -16.18 16.27
CA LEU A 175 -2.16 -17.52 15.87
C LEU A 175 -1.09 -18.54 16.28
N PRO A 176 -1.47 -19.80 16.62
CA PRO A 176 -0.52 -20.85 16.88
C PRO A 176 0.37 -21.14 15.67
N SER A 177 1.64 -21.46 15.90
CA SER A 177 2.61 -21.86 14.86
C SER A 177 2.39 -23.32 14.40
N GLN A 178 1.18 -23.66 13.94
CA GLN A 178 0.83 -25.03 13.58
C GLN A 178 0.93 -25.35 12.08
N LYS A 179 1.08 -24.34 11.23
CA LYS A 179 1.12 -24.49 9.76
C LYS A 179 2.09 -23.51 9.12
N ASN A 180 2.73 -23.97 8.06
CA ASN A 180 3.44 -23.04 7.17
C ASN A 180 2.44 -22.02 6.62
N ILE A 181 2.76 -20.73 6.71
CA ILE A 181 1.89 -19.65 6.21
C ILE A 181 1.58 -19.78 4.71
N PHE A 182 2.43 -20.48 3.95
CA PHE A 182 2.25 -20.69 2.51
C PHE A 182 1.31 -21.85 2.16
N ASP A 183 0.83 -22.60 3.17
CA ASP A 183 -0.22 -23.62 2.99
C ASP A 183 -1.64 -23.01 3.02
N TYR A 184 -1.75 -21.73 3.39
CA TYR A 184 -3.01 -21.00 3.30
C TYR A 184 -3.32 -20.62 1.84
N ASN A 185 -4.31 -21.29 1.26
CA ASN A 185 -4.94 -20.82 0.03
C ASN A 185 -6.00 -19.74 0.32
N ILE A 186 -6.55 -19.13 -0.70
CA ILE A 186 -7.55 -18.06 -0.56
C ILE A 186 -8.74 -18.48 0.31
N GLN A 187 -9.29 -19.68 0.13
CA GLN A 187 -10.45 -20.17 0.87
C GLN A 187 -10.15 -20.39 2.35
N SER A 188 -8.98 -20.96 2.67
CA SER A 188 -8.58 -21.16 4.08
C SER A 188 -8.27 -19.82 4.77
N LEU A 189 -7.73 -18.84 4.04
CA LEU A 189 -7.50 -17.50 4.57
C LEU A 189 -8.82 -16.75 4.81
N ILE A 190 -9.79 -16.83 3.89
CA ILE A 190 -11.12 -16.25 4.07
C ILE A 190 -11.78 -16.84 5.34
N LYS A 191 -11.76 -18.16 5.52
CA LYS A 191 -12.29 -18.81 6.73
C LYS A 191 -11.62 -18.32 8.02
N LEU A 192 -10.28 -18.19 8.00
CA LEU A 192 -9.53 -17.65 9.12
C LEU A 192 -9.93 -16.21 9.42
N ARG A 193 -9.97 -15.36 8.40
CA ARG A 193 -10.35 -13.96 8.50
C ARG A 193 -11.78 -13.78 9.04
N ASP A 194 -12.73 -14.53 8.51
CA ASP A 194 -14.14 -14.47 8.94
C ASP A 194 -14.31 -14.96 10.39
N SER A 195 -13.51 -15.94 10.84
CA SER A 195 -13.44 -16.38 12.23
C SER A 195 -12.93 -15.28 13.17
N ILE A 196 -11.89 -14.55 12.76
CA ILE A 196 -11.37 -13.38 13.48
C ILE A 196 -12.45 -12.28 13.52
N GLY A 197 -13.10 -12.01 12.39
CA GLY A 197 -14.19 -11.05 12.29
C GLY A 197 -15.33 -11.37 13.26
N LYS A 198 -15.77 -12.62 13.29
CA LYS A 198 -16.82 -13.10 14.22
C LYS A 198 -16.43 -12.95 15.69
N SER A 199 -15.16 -13.16 16.01
CA SER A 199 -14.68 -13.13 17.40
C SER A 199 -14.42 -11.72 17.92
N PHE A 200 -13.95 -10.80 17.06
CA PHE A 200 -13.37 -9.54 17.52
C PHE A 200 -13.93 -8.27 16.85
N LEU A 201 -14.57 -8.39 15.68
CA LEU A 201 -15.02 -7.26 14.87
C LEU A 201 -16.56 -7.25 14.72
N PRO A 202 -17.30 -6.92 15.80
CA PRO A 202 -18.76 -6.90 15.76
C PRO A 202 -19.25 -5.76 14.86
N GLY A 203 -20.40 -5.98 14.21
CA GLY A 203 -21.15 -4.92 13.55
C GLY A 203 -22.06 -4.15 14.51
N ARG A 204 -22.94 -3.32 13.96
CA ARG A 204 -23.86 -2.49 14.76
C ARG A 204 -25.02 -3.30 15.35
N ASN A 205 -25.47 -4.32 14.63
CA ASN A 205 -26.59 -5.14 15.04
C ASN A 205 -26.11 -6.37 15.82
N PRO A 206 -26.92 -6.90 16.75
CA PRO A 206 -26.64 -8.19 17.36
C PRO A 206 -26.38 -9.26 16.29
N GLU A 207 -25.40 -10.13 16.54
CA GLU A 207 -24.95 -11.19 15.61
C GLU A 207 -24.35 -10.74 14.28
N SER A 208 -24.27 -9.43 14.02
CA SER A 208 -23.53 -8.90 12.88
C SER A 208 -22.03 -8.82 13.18
N PHE A 209 -21.20 -9.15 12.19
CA PHE A 209 -19.73 -9.11 12.31
C PHE A 209 -19.10 -8.97 10.93
N MET A 210 -17.85 -8.54 10.91
CA MET A 210 -17.09 -8.39 9.68
C MET A 210 -16.77 -9.74 9.05
N ILE A 211 -17.00 -9.84 7.74
CA ILE A 211 -16.64 -10.99 6.89
C ILE A 211 -15.92 -10.51 5.63
N SER A 212 -15.31 -11.43 4.92
CA SER A 212 -14.82 -11.19 3.56
C SER A 212 -16.02 -11.08 2.62
N GLU A 213 -16.00 -10.10 1.74
CA GLU A 213 -17.02 -9.95 0.71
C GLU A 213 -16.94 -11.13 -0.26
N LYS A 214 -18.09 -11.67 -0.66
CA LYS A 214 -18.17 -12.96 -1.35
C LYS A 214 -18.13 -12.86 -2.86
N GLU A 215 -18.50 -11.71 -3.42
CA GLU A 215 -18.61 -11.53 -4.87
C GLU A 215 -17.24 -11.39 -5.56
N TYR A 216 -16.25 -10.89 -4.82
CA TYR A 216 -14.89 -10.67 -5.33
C TYR A 216 -13.86 -11.49 -4.57
N LEU A 217 -13.19 -12.40 -5.28
CA LEU A 217 -12.08 -13.16 -4.69
C LEU A 217 -10.92 -12.23 -4.35
N PRO A 218 -10.35 -12.33 -3.14
CA PRO A 218 -9.16 -11.59 -2.78
C PRO A 218 -7.96 -11.94 -3.65
N TYR A 219 -7.07 -10.98 -3.85
CA TYR A 219 -5.76 -11.17 -4.45
C TYR A 219 -4.79 -11.69 -3.40
N GLN A 220 -4.08 -12.78 -3.69
CA GLN A 220 -3.10 -13.37 -2.78
C GLN A 220 -1.76 -13.53 -3.46
N LYS A 221 -0.68 -13.16 -2.77
CA LYS A 221 0.69 -13.33 -3.26
C LYS A 221 1.69 -13.61 -2.13
N LYS A 222 2.73 -14.38 -2.46
CA LYS A 222 3.90 -14.58 -1.60
C LYS A 222 4.81 -13.37 -1.75
N VAL A 223 5.20 -12.78 -0.64
CA VAL A 223 6.06 -11.59 -0.59
C VAL A 223 7.29 -11.91 0.24
N ASN A 224 8.45 -11.46 -0.20
CA ASN A 224 9.67 -11.42 0.59
C ASN A 224 10.05 -9.96 0.81
N TYR A 225 10.09 -9.54 2.06
CA TYR A 225 10.41 -8.18 2.44
C TYR A 225 11.56 -8.18 3.44
N TYR A 226 12.75 -7.76 3.00
CA TYR A 226 14.00 -7.82 3.79
C TYR A 226 14.27 -9.22 4.43
N GLY A 227 14.05 -10.28 3.66
CA GLY A 227 14.24 -11.66 4.12
C GLY A 227 13.06 -12.26 4.88
N ILE A 228 12.08 -11.46 5.27
CA ILE A 228 10.86 -11.94 5.93
C ILE A 228 9.88 -12.43 4.86
N LYS A 229 9.56 -13.72 4.93
CA LYS A 229 8.57 -14.34 4.04
C LYS A 229 7.17 -14.11 4.59
N MET A 230 6.27 -13.63 3.75
CA MET A 230 4.90 -13.27 4.11
C MET A 230 3.93 -13.73 3.05
N LEU A 231 2.70 -13.98 3.48
CA LEU A 231 1.56 -14.15 2.58
C LEU A 231 0.71 -12.88 2.64
N GLU A 232 0.73 -12.10 1.57
CA GLU A 232 -0.09 -10.89 1.42
C GLU A 232 -1.44 -11.22 0.80
N THR A 233 -2.52 -10.68 1.33
CA THR A 233 -3.85 -10.78 0.73
C THR A 233 -4.53 -9.42 0.73
N ARG A 234 -5.16 -9.06 -0.39
CA ARG A 234 -5.93 -7.82 -0.58
C ARG A 234 -7.32 -8.17 -1.06
N GLY A 235 -8.32 -7.51 -0.54
CA GLY A 235 -9.70 -7.72 -0.94
C GLY A 235 -10.64 -6.74 -0.27
N THR A 236 -11.92 -7.07 -0.34
CA THR A 236 -13.01 -6.28 0.23
C THR A 236 -13.67 -7.02 1.39
N TRP A 237 -14.10 -6.26 2.37
CA TRP A 237 -14.85 -6.74 3.52
C TRP A 237 -16.24 -6.11 3.56
N GLU A 238 -17.16 -6.82 4.16
CA GLU A 238 -18.50 -6.35 4.48
C GLU A 238 -18.87 -6.72 5.92
N VAL A 239 -19.90 -6.10 6.45
CA VAL A 239 -20.53 -6.54 7.71
C VAL A 239 -21.75 -7.39 7.38
N LYS A 240 -21.79 -8.63 7.87
CA LYS A 240 -22.93 -9.51 7.71
C LYS A 240 -24.19 -8.85 8.26
N GLY A 241 -25.17 -8.61 7.39
CA GLY A 241 -26.46 -8.00 7.77
C GLY A 241 -26.44 -6.47 7.96
N ASP A 242 -25.42 -5.77 7.46
CA ASP A 242 -25.33 -4.29 7.47
C ASP A 242 -24.69 -3.81 6.17
N PHE A 243 -25.00 -2.57 5.77
CA PHE A 243 -24.44 -1.90 4.58
C PHE A 243 -23.09 -1.22 4.88
N MET A 244 -22.19 -1.95 5.50
CA MET A 244 -20.83 -1.49 5.77
C MET A 244 -19.84 -2.36 5.04
N GLY A 245 -18.87 -1.74 4.36
CA GLY A 245 -17.83 -2.45 3.65
C GLY A 245 -16.66 -1.54 3.28
N GLY A 246 -15.60 -2.16 2.80
CA GLY A 246 -14.40 -1.44 2.38
C GLY A 246 -13.26 -2.37 2.00
N PRO A 247 -12.09 -1.83 1.66
CA PRO A 247 -10.92 -2.63 1.36
C PRO A 247 -10.20 -3.10 2.62
N PHE A 248 -9.51 -4.23 2.50
CA PHE A 248 -8.53 -4.71 3.45
C PHE A 248 -7.21 -5.10 2.78
N LEU A 249 -6.16 -5.07 3.57
CA LEU A 249 -4.84 -5.60 3.26
C LEU A 249 -4.35 -6.38 4.46
N ASN A 250 -4.08 -7.67 4.32
CA ASN A 250 -3.50 -8.45 5.40
C ASN A 250 -2.20 -9.14 5.03
N TYR A 251 -1.46 -9.49 6.07
CA TYR A 251 -0.25 -10.30 6.01
C TYR A 251 -0.31 -11.40 7.06
N LEU A 252 -0.01 -12.64 6.64
CA LEU A 252 0.42 -13.69 7.56
C LEU A 252 1.95 -13.67 7.61
N VAL A 253 2.47 -13.60 8.83
CA VAL A 253 3.91 -13.48 9.10
C VAL A 253 4.32 -14.52 10.13
N GLU A 254 5.34 -15.32 9.83
CA GLU A 254 5.95 -16.23 10.82
C GLU A 254 6.82 -15.42 11.79
N ASP A 255 6.44 -15.41 13.05
CA ASP A 255 7.25 -14.89 14.15
C ASP A 255 7.97 -16.07 14.85
N LYS A 256 9.10 -16.47 14.28
CA LYS A 256 9.88 -17.63 14.75
C LYS A 256 10.46 -17.42 16.14
N LEU A 257 10.73 -16.17 16.53
CA LEU A 257 11.29 -15.86 17.85
C LEU A 257 10.29 -16.17 18.98
N ASN A 258 9.00 -15.99 18.70
CA ASN A 258 7.92 -16.20 19.68
C ASN A 258 7.07 -17.45 19.38
N ASP A 259 7.52 -18.31 18.47
CA ASP A 259 6.82 -19.55 18.04
C ASP A 259 5.34 -19.33 17.73
N ARG A 260 5.06 -18.37 16.86
CA ARG A 260 3.69 -17.99 16.49
C ARG A 260 3.59 -17.50 15.06
N VAL A 261 2.38 -17.40 14.55
CA VAL A 261 2.03 -16.67 13.34
C VAL A 261 1.28 -15.41 13.73
N LEU A 262 1.65 -14.28 13.14
CA LEU A 262 0.92 -13.03 13.26
C LEU A 262 0.03 -12.85 12.04
N PHE A 263 -1.29 -12.67 12.29
CA PHE A 263 -2.23 -12.14 11.32
C PHE A 263 -2.32 -10.64 11.54
N ILE A 264 -1.81 -9.86 10.58
CA ILE A 264 -1.81 -8.38 10.64
C ILE A 264 -2.68 -7.88 9.52
N GLU A 265 -3.75 -7.15 9.83
CA GLU A 265 -4.66 -6.62 8.83
C GLU A 265 -4.88 -5.12 9.02
N GLY A 266 -4.76 -4.39 7.92
CA GLY A 266 -5.26 -3.02 7.81
C GLY A 266 -6.56 -3.01 7.00
N PHE A 267 -7.58 -2.28 7.46
CA PHE A 267 -8.83 -2.09 6.72
C PHE A 267 -9.39 -0.68 6.87
N VAL A 268 -10.17 -0.27 5.89
CA VAL A 268 -10.69 1.11 5.80
C VAL A 268 -12.19 1.10 5.65
N PHE A 269 -12.88 1.91 6.47
CA PHE A 269 -14.26 2.30 6.25
C PHE A 269 -14.28 3.78 5.90
N ALA A 270 -14.67 4.12 4.67
CA ALA A 270 -14.75 5.49 4.20
C ALA A 270 -15.81 5.60 3.08
N PRO A 271 -17.11 5.59 3.41
CA PRO A 271 -18.17 5.66 2.41
C PRO A 271 -18.02 6.92 1.57
N SER A 272 -18.18 6.78 0.25
CA SER A 272 -18.11 7.87 -0.74
C SER A 272 -16.76 8.61 -0.79
N LYS A 273 -15.68 8.01 -0.30
CA LYS A 273 -14.33 8.59 -0.36
C LYS A 273 -13.34 7.62 -0.99
N ARG A 274 -12.30 8.16 -1.63
CA ARG A 274 -11.16 7.37 -2.12
C ARG A 274 -10.41 6.73 -0.96
N LYS A 275 -10.01 5.47 -1.13
CA LYS A 275 -9.42 4.62 -0.09
C LYS A 275 -7.98 4.21 -0.38
N ARG A 276 -7.52 4.36 -1.63
CA ARG A 276 -6.18 3.99 -2.07
C ARG A 276 -5.08 4.51 -1.15
N ASP A 277 -5.08 5.82 -0.87
CA ASP A 277 -4.03 6.44 -0.08
C ASP A 277 -4.03 5.96 1.37
N ASN A 278 -5.22 5.59 1.92
CA ASN A 278 -5.32 4.97 3.24
C ASN A 278 -4.75 3.54 3.25
N ILE A 279 -5.03 2.73 2.23
CA ILE A 279 -4.47 1.37 2.10
C ILE A 279 -2.95 1.42 1.98
N ILE A 280 -2.40 2.39 1.24
CA ILE A 280 -0.95 2.58 1.14
C ILE A 280 -0.32 3.01 2.46
N GLU A 281 -1.00 3.85 3.25
CA GLU A 281 -0.54 4.18 4.61
C GLU A 281 -0.53 2.92 5.48
N LEU A 282 -1.59 2.10 5.44
CA LEU A 282 -1.67 0.83 6.18
C LEU A 282 -0.54 -0.13 5.76
N GLU A 283 -0.29 -0.26 4.47
CA GLU A 283 0.83 -1.04 3.95
C GLU A 283 2.18 -0.53 4.46
N ALA A 284 2.37 0.78 4.48
CA ALA A 284 3.59 1.40 4.99
C ALA A 284 3.78 1.15 6.50
N ILE A 285 2.71 1.22 7.31
CA ILE A 285 2.74 0.91 8.73
C ILE A 285 3.14 -0.55 8.95
N ILE A 286 2.49 -1.48 8.26
CA ILE A 286 2.78 -2.92 8.40
C ILE A 286 4.21 -3.21 7.98
N LYS A 287 4.65 -2.74 6.82
CA LYS A 287 6.01 -2.96 6.32
C LYS A 287 7.10 -2.32 7.19
N LEU A 288 6.83 -1.14 7.76
CA LEU A 288 7.76 -0.49 8.68
C LEU A 288 7.93 -1.31 9.96
N SER A 289 6.86 -1.95 10.43
CA SER A 289 6.83 -2.72 11.66
C SER A 289 7.53 -4.07 11.51
N LEU A 290 7.48 -4.67 10.32
CA LEU A 290 8.07 -5.99 10.06
C LEU A 290 9.60 -6.00 10.11
N ILE A 291 10.25 -4.89 9.81
CA ILE A 291 11.72 -4.76 9.90
C ILE A 291 12.22 -5.10 11.32
N HIS A 292 11.41 -4.86 12.34
CA HIS A 292 11.78 -5.09 13.73
C HIS A 292 11.41 -6.47 14.28
N ILE A 293 10.67 -7.29 13.54
CA ILE A 293 10.36 -8.69 13.94
C ILE A 293 11.56 -9.60 13.69
N SER A 294 12.46 -9.26 12.77
CA SER A 294 13.62 -10.05 12.39
C SER A 294 14.92 -9.67 13.09
N GLU A 295 14.99 -8.53 13.78
CA GLU A 295 16.17 -8.15 14.55
C GLU A 295 15.96 -8.50 16.03
N PRO A 296 16.74 -9.45 16.61
CA PRO A 296 16.84 -9.55 18.05
C PRO A 296 17.35 -8.20 18.57
N THR A 297 16.70 -7.68 19.60
CA THR A 297 17.00 -6.42 20.27
C THR A 297 18.51 -6.27 20.53
N ARG A 298 19.26 -5.72 19.59
CA ARG A 298 20.69 -5.39 19.73
C ARG A 298 20.91 -3.98 20.27
N LEU A 299 19.95 -3.46 21.07
CA LEU A 299 20.10 -2.16 21.71
C LEU A 299 19.54 -2.23 23.14
N GLN A 300 20.19 -3.02 23.98
CA GLN A 300 20.31 -2.77 25.42
C GLN A 300 21.62 -3.39 25.90
N GLN A 301 22.71 -2.72 25.64
CA GLN A 301 23.91 -2.70 26.46
C GLN A 301 24.49 -1.28 26.42
#